data_52f94503ae9c46acba2c08705b6ecbb2
#
_entry.id   52f94503ae9c46acba2c08705b6ecbb2
#
_cell.length_a   1.000
_cell.length_b   1.000
_cell.length_c   1.000
_cell.angle_alpha   90.00
_cell.angle_beta   90.00
_cell.angle_gamma   90.00
#
_symmetry.space_group_name_H-M   'P 1'
#
loop_
_entity.id
_entity.type
_entity.pdbx_description
1 polymer ?
#
loop_
_entity_poly.entity_id
_entity_poly.type
_entity_poly.pdbx_seq_one_letter_code
_entity_poly.pdbx_strand_id
1 'polypeptide(L)'
;MNTITSNIEPKPSTQRRGQIAGGFLKAILAGLLLTVAMEGPVLAQTTNAADDGTVLKQIIIFGRHSIRSATSDTSTLNSYSANPSPGFTGVPVGYLTPNGRLAAGLMGTYFHEYLLHEGLLTGDTNTDLARSYFRANVIERSYITAAKFGAALIPGASIPIHTYNPTNPFVADLVFDPLLAGVATVDPARALAEIQDVFGSGTNLSSAYSSELSLISKVLYPPGTQPLYPGTSPTNNAPPGSFDPTTQPILLTTNAPLPSYLPPYYTGGVIAMGGLDSTVSAAGPFVMQYADDFPTNEVGWGRLTLDELSQQTRLATLQFDICMRQPYLARVQSSSAASHILRSMLQVTGGVPLDGALGTPESQVLVIISSDAYLAGLAGLLDMHWLLPGYQPDFCPPGGALVFELRQVTATGQYLVRVFYTAQTFDQLRNLTTLTLGAPPATQQLLVPGGSSTTNLDVDFTTFTNLMNAAIGMEYVQSTNEIQPIVQDPYTTDNPTNITASVSSNTLTIAWPADHIGWILQAQTNGLSSGQWFDLPGSDVVNAVVIPINPANTSVFYRQRMQ
;
A
#
# COMPACT_ATOMS: atom_id res chain seq x y z
N MET A 1 10.17 -83.10 21.91
CA MET A 1 9.05 -83.83 21.27
C MET A 1 8.10 -82.75 20.73
N ASN A 2 7.93 -82.82 19.43
CA ASN A 2 6.96 -82.11 18.57
C ASN A 2 6.94 -80.59 18.52
N THR A 3 7.60 -80.11 17.53
CA THR A 3 7.50 -78.89 16.73
C THR A 3 6.14 -78.82 16.05
N ILE A 4 5.49 -77.63 16.10
CA ILE A 4 4.56 -77.23 15.05
C ILE A 4 4.89 -75.77 14.69
N THR A 5 5.42 -75.59 13.50
CA THR A 5 5.59 -74.35 12.78
C THR A 5 4.25 -73.92 12.16
N SER A 6 3.82 -72.64 12.31
CA SER A 6 2.82 -72.07 11.45
C SER A 6 3.35 -70.75 10.93
N ASN A 7 3.61 -70.72 9.63
CA ASN A 7 3.87 -69.49 8.82
C ASN A 7 2.68 -68.56 8.86
N ILE A 8 2.89 -67.28 9.20
CA ILE A 8 1.98 -66.19 8.91
C ILE A 8 2.80 -65.16 8.17
N GLU A 9 2.51 -65.03 6.88
CA GLU A 9 3.01 -63.94 6.04
C GLU A 9 2.45 -62.58 6.52
N PRO A 10 3.25 -61.50 6.55
CA PRO A 10 2.74 -60.18 6.84
C PRO A 10 2.13 -59.55 5.56
N LYS A 11 0.87 -59.11 5.62
CA LYS A 11 0.24 -58.25 4.62
C LYS A 11 0.93 -56.88 4.60
N PRO A 12 1.18 -56.29 3.42
CA PRO A 12 1.76 -54.96 3.34
C PRO A 12 0.76 -53.88 3.79
N SER A 13 1.17 -53.07 4.75
CA SER A 13 0.47 -51.84 5.11
C SER A 13 0.64 -50.82 3.99
N THR A 14 -0.45 -50.47 3.31
CA THR A 14 -0.50 -49.36 2.35
C THR A 14 -0.33 -48.04 3.08
N GLN A 15 0.84 -47.45 2.97
CA GLN A 15 1.09 -46.05 3.30
C GLN A 15 0.27 -45.16 2.37
N ARG A 16 -0.75 -44.53 2.90
CA ARG A 16 -1.34 -43.31 2.31
C ARG A 16 -0.51 -42.10 2.74
N ARG A 17 0.57 -41.86 2.07
CA ARG A 17 1.25 -40.57 2.05
C ARG A 17 1.68 -40.30 0.61
N GLY A 18 1.09 -39.29 -0.05
CA GLY A 18 1.58 -38.84 -1.34
C GLY A 18 0.56 -38.53 -2.40
N GLN A 19 -0.57 -37.89 -2.09
CA GLN A 19 -1.52 -37.41 -3.11
C GLN A 19 -2.13 -36.04 -2.84
N ILE A 20 -1.54 -35.19 -2.00
CA ILE A 20 -2.02 -33.81 -1.80
C ILE A 20 -1.14 -32.79 -2.55
N ALA A 21 0.13 -33.09 -2.81
CA ALA A 21 1.02 -32.17 -3.53
C ALA A 21 0.86 -32.18 -5.07
N GLY A 22 0.21 -33.19 -5.65
CA GLY A 22 0.04 -33.29 -7.10
C GLY A 22 -1.21 -32.61 -7.67
N GLY A 23 -2.15 -32.21 -6.83
CA GLY A 23 -3.42 -31.60 -7.24
C GLY A 23 -3.31 -30.09 -7.55
N PHE A 24 -2.49 -29.39 -6.83
CA PHE A 24 -2.33 -27.93 -6.97
C PHE A 24 -1.59 -27.55 -8.27
N LEU A 25 -0.56 -28.30 -8.63
CA LEU A 25 0.21 -28.03 -9.86
C LEU A 25 -0.55 -28.38 -11.15
N LYS A 26 -1.51 -29.30 -11.09
CA LYS A 26 -2.35 -29.64 -12.25
C LYS A 26 -3.51 -28.67 -12.49
N ALA A 27 -3.97 -27.96 -11.47
CA ALA A 27 -4.97 -26.92 -11.62
C ALA A 27 -4.39 -25.66 -12.30
N ILE A 28 -3.11 -25.36 -12.06
CA ILE A 28 -2.42 -24.22 -12.71
C ILE A 28 -2.12 -24.51 -14.19
N LEU A 29 -1.85 -25.76 -14.58
CA LEU A 29 -1.58 -26.09 -15.99
C LEU A 29 -2.83 -26.26 -16.83
N ALA A 30 -4.01 -26.46 -16.26
CA ALA A 30 -5.28 -26.56 -16.99
C ALA A 30 -5.91 -25.16 -17.26
N GLY A 31 -5.47 -24.13 -16.56
CA GLY A 31 -5.92 -22.73 -16.78
C GLY A 31 -5.26 -22.03 -17.98
N LEU A 32 -4.22 -22.62 -18.58
CA LEU A 32 -3.41 -21.93 -19.61
C LEU A 32 -3.83 -22.24 -21.04
N LEU A 33 -4.95 -22.92 -21.28
CA LEU A 33 -5.36 -23.34 -22.63
C LEU A 33 -6.80 -22.97 -23.02
N LEU A 34 -7.38 -21.93 -22.40
CA LEU A 34 -8.68 -21.38 -22.84
C LEU A 34 -8.66 -19.85 -22.86
N THR A 35 -7.75 -19.25 -23.63
CA THR A 35 -7.91 -17.88 -24.10
C THR A 35 -8.66 -17.90 -25.41
N VAL A 36 -9.96 -18.13 -25.33
CA VAL A 36 -10.88 -17.69 -26.40
C VAL A 36 -11.56 -16.43 -25.84
N ALA A 37 -11.35 -15.34 -26.58
CA ALA A 37 -11.99 -14.06 -26.33
C ALA A 37 -13.51 -14.24 -26.10
N MET A 38 -13.95 -14.04 -24.88
CA MET A 38 -15.28 -13.58 -24.57
C MET A 38 -15.14 -12.18 -23.97
N GLU A 39 -15.19 -11.18 -24.84
CA GLU A 39 -15.65 -9.86 -24.45
C GLU A 39 -17.14 -9.99 -24.06
N GLY A 40 -17.37 -10.57 -22.90
CA GLY A 40 -18.63 -10.39 -22.20
C GLY A 40 -18.55 -9.07 -21.46
N PRO A 41 -19.62 -8.27 -21.37
CA PRO A 41 -19.61 -7.08 -20.54
C PRO A 41 -19.23 -7.53 -19.13
N VAL A 42 -18.14 -6.99 -18.60
CA VAL A 42 -17.85 -7.02 -17.18
C VAL A 42 -19.07 -6.35 -16.54
N LEU A 43 -19.96 -7.17 -16.01
CA LEU A 43 -21.00 -6.66 -15.13
C LEU A 43 -20.25 -6.04 -13.94
N ALA A 44 -20.03 -4.74 -14.02
CA ALA A 44 -19.88 -3.95 -12.82
C ALA A 44 -21.06 -4.40 -11.93
N GLN A 45 -20.78 -5.09 -10.84
CA GLN A 45 -21.78 -5.25 -9.82
C GLN A 45 -22.11 -3.84 -9.35
N THR A 46 -23.12 -3.25 -10.01
CA THR A 46 -23.87 -2.19 -9.38
C THR A 46 -24.46 -2.85 -8.14
N THR A 47 -23.80 -2.70 -7.03
CA THR A 47 -24.46 -2.85 -5.75
C THR A 47 -25.45 -1.70 -5.64
N ASN A 48 -26.60 -1.81 -6.32
CA ASN A 48 -27.80 -1.39 -5.66
C ASN A 48 -27.71 -2.14 -4.34
N ALA A 49 -27.57 -1.42 -3.21
CA ALA A 49 -27.87 -2.00 -1.93
C ALA A 49 -29.32 -2.46 -2.00
N ALA A 50 -29.55 -3.61 -2.62
CA ALA A 50 -30.73 -4.39 -2.35
C ALA A 50 -30.65 -4.55 -0.84
N ASP A 51 -31.73 -4.22 -0.15
CA ASP A 51 -31.89 -4.46 1.28
C ASP A 51 -31.44 -5.91 1.55
N ASP A 52 -30.15 -6.08 1.87
CA ASP A 52 -29.54 -7.39 2.16
C ASP A 52 -29.91 -7.85 3.58
N GLY A 53 -30.83 -7.11 4.23
CA GLY A 53 -31.30 -7.35 5.57
C GLY A 53 -30.28 -6.98 6.64
N THR A 54 -29.26 -6.21 6.31
CA THR A 54 -28.23 -5.77 7.28
C THR A 54 -28.10 -4.24 7.31
N VAL A 55 -27.61 -3.73 8.43
CA VAL A 55 -27.29 -2.30 8.62
C VAL A 55 -25.81 -2.18 8.96
N LEU A 56 -25.09 -1.31 8.27
CA LEU A 56 -23.70 -1.00 8.57
C LEU A 56 -23.60 -0.27 9.92
N LYS A 57 -22.76 -0.76 10.84
CA LYS A 57 -22.55 -0.21 12.18
C LYS A 57 -21.18 0.41 12.36
N GLN A 58 -20.17 -0.14 11.70
CA GLN A 58 -18.81 0.39 11.69
C GLN A 58 -18.13 -0.02 10.39
N ILE A 59 -17.28 0.86 9.88
CA ILE A 59 -16.36 0.57 8.79
C ILE A 59 -14.93 0.86 9.25
N ILE A 60 -14.00 -0.04 8.92
CA ILE A 60 -12.56 0.15 9.14
C ILE A 60 -11.87 0.05 7.78
N ILE A 61 -11.30 1.16 7.31
CA ILE A 61 -10.60 1.28 6.04
C ILE A 61 -9.10 1.24 6.34
N PHE A 62 -8.47 0.10 6.09
CA PHE A 62 -7.02 -0.07 6.25
C PHE A 62 -6.36 0.09 4.89
N GLY A 63 -5.82 1.30 4.62
CA GLY A 63 -5.39 1.73 3.30
C GLY A 63 -3.88 1.84 3.13
N ARG A 64 -3.43 1.67 1.89
CA ARG A 64 -2.11 2.07 1.42
C ARG A 64 -2.10 3.56 1.09
N HIS A 65 -0.96 4.23 1.31
CA HIS A 65 -0.76 5.58 0.76
C HIS A 65 -0.99 5.62 -0.76
N SER A 66 -1.38 6.78 -1.28
CA SER A 66 -1.64 7.00 -2.70
C SER A 66 -0.33 7.14 -3.52
N ILE A 67 -0.41 7.71 -4.73
CA ILE A 67 0.71 7.82 -5.67
C ILE A 67 1.82 8.70 -5.07
N ARG A 68 3.06 8.21 -5.09
CA ARG A 68 4.24 8.86 -4.54
C ARG A 68 5.40 8.91 -5.53
N SER A 69 6.37 9.77 -5.30
CA SER A 69 7.67 9.70 -5.96
C SER A 69 8.40 8.40 -5.62
N ALA A 70 9.46 8.09 -6.35
CA ALA A 70 10.32 6.96 -6.03
C ALA A 70 10.87 7.06 -4.60
N THR A 71 11.04 5.91 -3.92
CA THR A 71 11.66 5.83 -2.58
C THR A 71 13.18 5.81 -2.63
N SER A 72 13.76 5.65 -3.82
CA SER A 72 15.19 5.78 -4.07
C SER A 72 15.45 7.07 -4.86
N ASP A 73 16.57 7.70 -4.59
CA ASP A 73 17.01 8.87 -5.36
C ASP A 73 17.35 8.51 -6.82
N THR A 74 17.41 9.53 -7.66
CA THR A 74 17.67 9.36 -9.09
C THR A 74 19.04 8.72 -9.36
N SER A 75 20.06 8.96 -8.53
CA SER A 75 21.39 8.36 -8.70
C SER A 75 21.34 6.85 -8.47
N THR A 76 20.63 6.42 -7.45
CA THR A 76 20.39 5.00 -7.16
C THR A 76 19.60 4.33 -8.28
N LEU A 77 18.50 4.96 -8.75
CA LEU A 77 17.72 4.42 -9.87
C LEU A 77 18.54 4.30 -11.17
N ASN A 78 19.38 5.30 -11.46
CA ASN A 78 20.27 5.28 -12.62
C ASN A 78 21.35 4.18 -12.55
N SER A 79 21.67 3.69 -11.35
CA SER A 79 22.61 2.57 -11.20
C SER A 79 22.01 1.23 -11.67
N TYR A 80 20.69 1.16 -11.82
CA TYR A 80 19.98 -0.03 -12.27
C TYR A 80 19.64 -0.04 -13.77
N SER A 81 19.92 1.03 -14.52
CA SER A 81 19.42 1.15 -15.89
C SER A 81 20.43 1.72 -16.87
N ALA A 82 20.22 1.45 -18.16
CA ALA A 82 21.02 2.01 -19.25
C ALA A 82 20.60 3.43 -19.64
N ASN A 83 19.50 3.94 -19.12
CA ASN A 83 18.97 5.27 -19.40
C ASN A 83 18.69 6.00 -18.08
N PRO A 84 18.81 7.35 -18.04
CA PRO A 84 18.41 8.11 -16.87
C PRO A 84 16.94 7.81 -16.50
N SER A 85 16.69 7.55 -15.21
CA SER A 85 15.34 7.36 -14.73
C SER A 85 14.57 8.68 -14.79
N PRO A 86 13.37 8.72 -15.39
CA PRO A 86 12.50 9.88 -15.31
C PRO A 86 12.19 10.18 -13.85
N GLY A 87 12.52 11.39 -13.40
CA GLY A 87 12.32 11.82 -12.02
C GLY A 87 10.93 12.45 -11.80
N PHE A 88 10.47 12.40 -10.57
CA PHE A 88 9.27 13.14 -10.14
C PHE A 88 9.66 14.59 -9.81
N THR A 89 9.61 15.45 -10.82
CA THR A 89 10.09 16.82 -10.72
C THR A 89 9.34 17.60 -9.63
N GLY A 90 10.08 18.22 -8.70
CA GLY A 90 9.51 19.01 -7.63
C GLY A 90 8.89 18.21 -6.48
N VAL A 91 8.97 16.88 -6.50
CA VAL A 91 8.48 16.03 -5.41
C VAL A 91 9.65 15.37 -4.70
N PRO A 92 9.85 15.56 -3.39
CA PRO A 92 10.90 14.89 -2.64
C PRO A 92 10.78 13.37 -2.71
N VAL A 93 11.90 12.68 -2.50
CA VAL A 93 11.99 11.22 -2.51
C VAL A 93 11.00 10.59 -1.51
N GLY A 94 10.12 9.73 -2.00
CA GLY A 94 9.13 9.02 -1.19
C GLY A 94 7.91 9.84 -0.76
N TYR A 95 7.78 11.10 -1.18
CA TYR A 95 6.63 11.96 -0.86
C TYR A 95 5.47 11.74 -1.83
N LEU A 96 4.27 12.04 -1.37
CA LEU A 96 3.06 11.97 -2.16
C LEU A 96 3.10 12.99 -3.30
N THR A 97 2.76 12.55 -4.52
CA THR A 97 2.70 13.45 -5.68
C THR A 97 1.44 14.33 -5.64
N PRO A 98 1.38 15.42 -6.43
CA PRO A 98 0.15 16.18 -6.63
C PRO A 98 -1.03 15.30 -7.04
N ASN A 99 -0.84 14.42 -8.03
CA ASN A 99 -1.87 13.50 -8.47
C ASN A 99 -2.23 12.48 -7.38
N GLY A 100 -1.26 12.05 -6.57
CA GLY A 100 -1.51 11.18 -5.42
C GLY A 100 -2.40 11.84 -4.37
N ARG A 101 -2.27 13.14 -4.14
CA ARG A 101 -3.15 13.92 -3.24
C ARG A 101 -4.58 13.99 -3.79
N LEU A 102 -4.73 14.24 -5.10
CA LEU A 102 -6.03 14.24 -5.77
C LEU A 102 -6.68 12.86 -5.78
N ALA A 103 -5.94 11.81 -6.12
CA ALA A 103 -6.43 10.44 -6.12
C ALA A 103 -6.91 9.99 -4.72
N ALA A 104 -6.19 10.37 -3.65
CA ALA A 104 -6.62 10.13 -2.28
C ALA A 104 -7.93 10.84 -1.96
N GLY A 105 -8.09 12.10 -2.40
CA GLY A 105 -9.34 12.85 -2.27
C GLY A 105 -10.50 12.21 -3.02
N LEU A 106 -10.28 11.71 -4.24
CA LEU A 106 -11.31 11.01 -5.02
C LEU A 106 -11.81 9.74 -4.30
N MET A 107 -10.92 8.96 -3.69
CA MET A 107 -11.31 7.83 -2.85
C MET A 107 -12.11 8.29 -1.63
N GLY A 108 -11.69 9.37 -0.96
CA GLY A 108 -12.45 9.97 0.14
C GLY A 108 -13.85 10.40 -0.28
N THR A 109 -14.02 11.03 -1.46
CA THR A 109 -15.32 11.41 -2.01
C THR A 109 -16.20 10.18 -2.29
N TYR A 110 -15.63 9.12 -2.86
CA TYR A 110 -16.37 7.87 -3.06
C TYR A 110 -16.90 7.30 -1.74
N PHE A 111 -16.04 7.21 -0.72
CA PHE A 111 -16.47 6.72 0.59
C PHE A 111 -17.45 7.66 1.29
N HIS A 112 -17.39 8.96 1.05
CA HIS A 112 -18.41 9.91 1.50
C HIS A 112 -19.80 9.53 0.94
N GLU A 113 -19.93 9.38 -0.39
CA GLU A 113 -21.16 8.96 -1.03
C GLU A 113 -21.63 7.58 -0.56
N TYR A 114 -20.70 6.64 -0.47
CA TYR A 114 -20.99 5.28 -0.02
C TYR A 114 -21.54 5.25 1.42
N LEU A 115 -20.91 5.95 2.35
CA LEU A 115 -21.30 5.94 3.75
C LEU A 115 -22.54 6.78 4.03
N LEU A 116 -22.82 7.82 3.23
CA LEU A 116 -24.14 8.49 3.23
C LEU A 116 -25.25 7.54 2.77
N HIS A 117 -24.99 6.78 1.70
CA HIS A 117 -25.95 5.80 1.18
C HIS A 117 -26.23 4.66 2.19
N GLU A 118 -25.19 4.17 2.87
CA GLU A 118 -25.31 3.16 3.94
C GLU A 118 -25.88 3.73 5.26
N GLY A 119 -26.09 5.05 5.36
CA GLY A 119 -26.63 5.72 6.55
C GLY A 119 -25.66 5.80 7.72
N LEU A 120 -24.34 5.57 7.48
CA LEU A 120 -23.32 5.68 8.52
C LEU A 120 -22.87 7.13 8.72
N LEU A 121 -22.75 7.91 7.64
CA LEU A 121 -22.60 9.36 7.68
C LEU A 121 -23.99 10.03 7.61
N THR A 122 -24.08 11.24 8.18
CA THR A 122 -25.29 12.06 8.25
C THR A 122 -25.29 13.24 7.29
N GLY A 123 -24.11 13.62 6.79
CA GLY A 123 -23.84 14.85 6.04
C GLY A 123 -23.65 16.08 6.94
N ASP A 124 -23.79 15.97 8.26
CA ASP A 124 -23.41 17.02 9.20
C ASP A 124 -21.95 16.84 9.62
N THR A 125 -21.11 17.80 9.23
CA THR A 125 -19.66 17.77 9.41
C THR A 125 -19.24 17.48 10.86
N ASN A 126 -19.90 18.10 11.86
CA ASN A 126 -19.49 17.94 13.25
C ASN A 126 -19.91 16.57 13.79
N THR A 127 -21.10 16.11 13.45
CA THR A 127 -21.61 14.78 13.83
C THR A 127 -20.75 13.68 13.23
N ASP A 128 -20.42 13.79 11.95
CA ASP A 128 -19.64 12.80 11.21
C ASP A 128 -18.19 12.77 11.68
N LEU A 129 -17.59 13.95 11.97
CA LEU A 129 -16.25 14.03 12.53
C LEU A 129 -16.19 13.38 13.94
N ALA A 130 -17.17 13.64 14.80
CA ALA A 130 -17.22 13.07 16.15
C ALA A 130 -17.32 11.53 16.17
N ARG A 131 -17.83 10.93 15.08
CA ARG A 131 -17.96 9.48 14.89
C ARG A 131 -16.82 8.87 14.07
N SER A 132 -15.84 9.66 13.70
CA SER A 132 -14.73 9.23 12.85
C SER A 132 -13.40 9.27 13.59
N TYR A 133 -12.52 8.35 13.23
CA TYR A 133 -11.16 8.28 13.76
C TYR A 133 -10.18 8.06 12.61
N PHE A 134 -9.17 8.92 12.51
CA PHE A 134 -8.17 8.87 11.46
C PHE A 134 -6.79 8.60 12.05
N ARG A 135 -6.11 7.60 11.54
CA ARG A 135 -4.75 7.22 11.92
C ARG A 135 -3.88 7.02 10.67
N ALA A 136 -2.65 7.43 10.76
CA ALA A 136 -1.66 7.17 9.72
C ALA A 136 -0.34 6.68 10.31
N ASN A 137 0.44 5.92 9.52
CA ASN A 137 1.87 5.83 9.73
C ASN A 137 2.47 7.25 9.60
N VAL A 138 3.46 7.55 10.41
CA VAL A 138 4.03 8.89 10.57
C VAL A 138 4.72 9.44 9.31
N ILE A 139 5.05 8.60 8.32
CA ILE A 139 5.70 9.05 7.09
C ILE A 139 4.79 9.92 6.22
N GLU A 140 5.36 10.94 5.56
CA GLU A 140 4.63 11.98 4.80
C GLU A 140 3.53 11.41 3.92
N ARG A 141 3.86 10.48 3.03
CA ARG A 141 2.90 9.92 2.06
C ARG A 141 1.67 9.28 2.71
N SER A 142 1.84 8.63 3.87
CA SER A 142 0.72 8.02 4.60
C SER A 142 -0.10 9.07 5.33
N TYR A 143 0.57 10.01 6.00
CA TYR A 143 -0.08 11.10 6.70
C TYR A 143 -0.91 11.97 5.75
N ILE A 144 -0.32 12.43 4.64
CA ILE A 144 -1.00 13.29 3.68
C ILE A 144 -2.13 12.53 2.94
N THR A 145 -1.95 11.24 2.65
CA THR A 145 -3.06 10.43 2.11
C THR A 145 -4.25 10.42 3.07
N ALA A 146 -4.02 10.19 4.37
CA ALA A 146 -5.09 10.21 5.38
C ALA A 146 -5.75 11.60 5.48
N ALA A 147 -4.98 12.67 5.42
CA ALA A 147 -5.48 14.04 5.46
C ALA A 147 -6.36 14.38 4.25
N LYS A 148 -5.89 14.05 3.02
CA LYS A 148 -6.64 14.34 1.79
C LYS A 148 -7.87 13.43 1.65
N PHE A 149 -7.77 12.16 2.00
CA PHE A 149 -8.89 11.24 2.07
C PHE A 149 -9.94 11.74 3.08
N GLY A 150 -9.51 12.06 4.31
CA GLY A 150 -10.41 12.51 5.38
C GLY A 150 -11.11 13.83 5.07
N ALA A 151 -10.41 14.80 4.50
CA ALA A 151 -10.99 16.08 4.08
C ALA A 151 -12.08 15.92 3.00
N ALA A 152 -11.96 14.93 2.13
CA ALA A 152 -12.96 14.60 1.13
C ALA A 152 -14.08 13.71 1.70
N LEU A 153 -13.76 12.84 2.66
CA LEU A 153 -14.74 12.01 3.35
C LEU A 153 -15.69 12.84 4.23
N ILE A 154 -15.18 13.88 4.90
CA ILE A 154 -15.97 14.78 5.75
C ILE A 154 -15.70 16.23 5.29
N PRO A 155 -16.39 16.69 4.24
CA PRO A 155 -16.16 18.01 3.68
C PRO A 155 -16.34 19.12 4.72
N GLY A 156 -15.40 20.07 4.74
CA GLY A 156 -15.40 21.20 5.67
C GLY A 156 -14.86 20.92 7.07
N ALA A 157 -14.48 19.65 7.37
CA ALA A 157 -13.85 19.33 8.64
C ALA A 157 -12.33 19.56 8.61
N SER A 158 -11.78 20.00 9.75
CA SER A 158 -10.36 19.87 10.05
C SER A 158 -10.11 18.47 10.60
N ILE A 159 -9.44 17.62 9.83
CA ILE A 159 -9.30 16.18 10.16
C ILE A 159 -8.13 15.98 11.13
N PRO A 160 -8.36 15.52 12.37
CA PRO A 160 -7.28 15.17 13.30
C PRO A 160 -6.68 13.83 12.89
N ILE A 161 -5.44 13.82 12.41
CA ILE A 161 -4.73 12.60 12.09
C ILE A 161 -3.92 12.15 13.30
N HIS A 162 -4.24 10.95 13.81
CA HIS A 162 -3.50 10.32 14.89
C HIS A 162 -2.28 9.60 14.32
N THR A 163 -1.11 9.81 14.91
CA THR A 163 0.13 9.14 14.51
C THR A 163 1.03 8.90 15.71
N TYR A 164 1.93 7.92 15.60
CA TYR A 164 2.92 7.64 16.62
C TYR A 164 4.05 8.68 16.52
N ASN A 165 4.41 9.28 17.64
CA ASN A 165 5.48 10.27 17.74
C ASN A 165 5.47 11.36 16.65
N PRO A 166 4.48 12.28 16.67
CA PRO A 166 4.31 13.30 15.63
C PRO A 166 5.48 14.28 15.49
N THR A 167 6.33 14.38 16.51
CA THR A 167 7.48 15.29 16.51
C THR A 167 8.71 14.71 15.84
N ASN A 168 8.72 13.42 15.53
CA ASN A 168 9.84 12.76 14.86
C ASN A 168 9.32 11.71 13.85
N PRO A 169 9.23 12.07 12.56
CA PRO A 169 8.74 11.17 11.51
C PRO A 169 9.70 10.00 11.19
N PHE A 170 10.88 9.98 11.80
CA PHE A 170 11.88 8.91 11.61
C PHE A 170 11.82 7.84 12.70
N VAL A 171 10.92 7.96 13.67
CA VAL A 171 10.71 6.92 14.68
C VAL A 171 9.76 5.86 14.13
N ALA A 172 10.16 4.60 14.23
CA ALA A 172 9.34 3.47 13.79
C ALA A 172 8.04 3.38 14.60
N ASP A 173 6.94 3.20 13.90
CA ASP A 173 5.61 3.08 14.51
C ASP A 173 5.43 1.70 15.15
N LEU A 174 5.12 1.66 16.43
CA LEU A 174 4.97 0.41 17.20
C LEU A 174 3.89 -0.52 16.64
N VAL A 175 2.89 0.03 15.95
CA VAL A 175 1.76 -0.73 15.41
C VAL A 175 2.08 -1.30 14.02
N PHE A 176 2.77 -0.50 13.19
CA PHE A 176 3.07 -0.90 11.82
C PHE A 176 4.45 -1.52 11.67
N ASP A 177 5.44 -1.03 12.42
CA ASP A 177 6.85 -1.41 12.31
C ASP A 177 7.38 -2.08 13.59
N PRO A 178 6.73 -3.10 14.17
CA PRO A 178 7.08 -3.63 15.49
C PRO A 178 8.50 -4.20 15.55
N LEU A 179 9.02 -4.73 14.45
CA LEU A 179 10.40 -5.23 14.38
C LEU A 179 11.40 -4.08 14.39
N LEU A 180 11.16 -3.04 13.59
CA LEU A 180 12.03 -1.87 13.49
C LEU A 180 11.96 -1.04 14.79
N ALA A 181 10.80 -0.97 15.41
CA ALA A 181 10.60 -0.33 16.71
C ALA A 181 11.24 -1.12 17.87
N GLY A 182 11.70 -2.35 17.63
CA GLY A 182 12.32 -3.19 18.66
C GLY A 182 11.35 -3.78 19.70
N VAL A 183 10.04 -3.72 19.41
CA VAL A 183 8.99 -4.23 20.32
C VAL A 183 8.55 -5.65 19.99
N ALA A 184 8.88 -6.13 18.80
CA ALA A 184 8.74 -7.53 18.41
C ALA A 184 10.10 -8.10 18.02
N THR A 185 10.26 -9.39 18.18
CA THR A 185 11.44 -10.14 17.76
C THR A 185 11.03 -11.30 16.87
N VAL A 186 11.88 -11.66 15.95
CA VAL A 186 11.66 -12.78 15.04
C VAL A 186 12.85 -13.74 15.13
N ASP A 187 12.60 -15.02 14.99
CA ASP A 187 13.61 -16.04 14.74
C ASP A 187 13.87 -16.13 13.23
N PRO A 188 15.00 -15.62 12.73
CA PRO A 188 15.28 -15.61 11.30
C PRO A 188 15.43 -17.01 10.70
N ALA A 189 15.93 -17.97 11.46
CA ALA A 189 16.11 -19.35 10.99
C ALA A 189 14.75 -20.04 10.81
N ARG A 190 13.83 -19.85 11.76
CA ARG A 190 12.44 -20.30 11.64
C ARG A 190 11.75 -19.67 10.45
N ALA A 191 11.85 -18.35 10.31
CA ALA A 191 11.24 -17.61 9.18
C ALA A 191 11.73 -18.16 7.83
N LEU A 192 13.05 -18.33 7.68
CA LEU A 192 13.64 -18.88 6.46
C LEU A 192 13.17 -20.32 6.19
N ALA A 193 13.08 -21.15 7.22
CA ALA A 193 12.63 -22.55 7.07
C ALA A 193 11.16 -22.60 6.60
N GLU A 194 10.26 -21.80 7.20
CA GLU A 194 8.85 -21.74 6.77
C GLU A 194 8.70 -21.22 5.34
N ILE A 195 9.49 -20.20 4.94
CA ILE A 195 9.52 -19.70 3.56
C ILE A 195 10.00 -20.79 2.60
N GLN A 196 11.06 -21.51 2.94
CA GLN A 196 11.61 -22.57 2.10
C GLN A 196 10.69 -23.80 1.99
N ASP A 197 9.88 -24.07 3.00
CA ASP A 197 8.86 -25.13 2.95
C ASP A 197 7.77 -24.81 1.90
N VAL A 198 7.41 -23.55 1.75
CA VAL A 198 6.39 -23.09 0.78
C VAL A 198 6.97 -22.87 -0.61
N PHE A 199 8.07 -22.13 -0.72
CA PHE A 199 8.62 -21.65 -1.99
C PHE A 199 9.80 -22.50 -2.51
N GLY A 200 10.35 -23.38 -1.69
CA GLY A 200 11.59 -24.08 -2.01
C GLY A 200 12.80 -23.15 -1.96
N SER A 201 13.75 -23.36 -2.88
CA SER A 201 14.97 -22.56 -2.95
C SER A 201 14.79 -21.27 -3.77
N GLY A 202 15.66 -20.29 -3.57
CA GLY A 202 15.74 -19.11 -4.42
C GLY A 202 15.96 -19.43 -5.91
N THR A 203 16.64 -20.54 -6.23
CA THR A 203 16.81 -21.01 -7.62
C THR A 203 15.45 -21.43 -8.21
N ASN A 204 14.59 -22.09 -7.44
CA ASN A 204 13.24 -22.44 -7.89
C ASN A 204 12.43 -21.16 -8.19
N LEU A 205 12.51 -20.15 -7.32
CA LEU A 205 11.85 -18.87 -7.52
C LEU A 205 12.39 -18.13 -8.77
N SER A 206 13.72 -18.08 -8.95
CA SER A 206 14.31 -17.47 -10.15
C SER A 206 13.83 -18.14 -11.44
N SER A 207 13.65 -19.46 -11.42
CA SER A 207 13.09 -20.21 -12.56
C SER A 207 11.60 -19.93 -12.76
N ALA A 208 10.80 -19.94 -11.69
CA ALA A 208 9.36 -19.73 -11.74
C ALA A 208 8.97 -18.32 -12.20
N TYR A 209 9.78 -17.30 -11.87
CA TYR A 209 9.56 -15.89 -12.23
C TYR A 209 10.50 -15.40 -13.35
N SER A 210 11.06 -16.32 -14.13
CA SER A 210 12.02 -15.99 -15.20
C SER A 210 11.45 -15.07 -16.28
N SER A 211 10.15 -15.13 -16.54
CA SER A 211 9.48 -14.24 -17.49
C SER A 211 9.44 -12.78 -17.00
N GLU A 212 9.11 -12.57 -15.74
CA GLU A 212 9.05 -11.26 -15.09
C GLU A 212 10.46 -10.66 -14.93
N LEU A 213 11.42 -11.47 -14.53
CA LEU A 213 12.84 -11.05 -14.45
C LEU A 213 13.38 -10.66 -15.83
N SER A 214 13.07 -11.44 -16.88
CA SER A 214 13.46 -11.14 -18.26
C SER A 214 12.77 -9.89 -18.78
N LEU A 215 11.51 -9.67 -18.43
CA LEU A 215 10.77 -8.45 -18.79
C LEU A 215 11.48 -7.22 -18.21
N ILE A 216 11.80 -7.23 -16.92
CA ILE A 216 12.47 -6.09 -16.28
C ILE A 216 13.88 -5.91 -16.84
N SER A 217 14.65 -6.98 -17.06
CA SER A 217 15.96 -6.88 -17.72
C SER A 217 15.87 -6.18 -19.08
N LYS A 218 14.90 -6.56 -19.92
CA LYS A 218 14.66 -5.93 -21.23
C LYS A 218 14.28 -4.45 -21.11
N VAL A 219 13.51 -4.07 -20.07
CA VAL A 219 13.11 -2.69 -19.83
C VAL A 219 14.31 -1.85 -19.38
N LEU A 220 15.10 -2.35 -18.46
CA LEU A 220 16.27 -1.66 -17.93
C LEU A 220 17.41 -1.57 -18.96
N TYR A 221 17.63 -2.66 -19.72
CA TYR A 221 18.77 -2.83 -20.64
C TYR A 221 18.30 -3.22 -22.05
N PRO A 222 18.05 -2.26 -22.94
CA PRO A 222 17.90 -2.58 -24.37
C PRO A 222 19.13 -3.33 -24.90
N PRO A 223 18.97 -4.18 -25.92
CA PRO A 223 20.08 -4.96 -26.49
C PRO A 223 21.30 -4.11 -26.79
N GLY A 224 22.48 -4.54 -26.32
CA GLY A 224 23.76 -3.86 -26.55
C GLY A 224 24.03 -2.68 -25.61
N THR A 225 23.22 -2.47 -24.59
CA THR A 225 23.46 -1.40 -23.60
C THR A 225 24.02 -1.94 -22.29
N GLN A 226 24.61 -1.04 -21.50
CA GLN A 226 25.16 -1.27 -20.16
C GLN A 226 24.61 -0.23 -19.20
N PRO A 227 24.62 -0.44 -17.87
CA PRO A 227 24.25 0.58 -16.88
C PRO A 227 24.99 1.90 -17.11
N LEU A 228 24.27 3.03 -17.02
CA LEU A 228 24.84 4.37 -17.23
C LEU A 228 25.89 4.73 -16.19
N TYR A 229 25.65 4.34 -14.97
CA TYR A 229 26.51 4.69 -13.84
C TYR A 229 26.93 3.41 -13.12
N PRO A 230 28.22 3.11 -13.05
CA PRO A 230 28.72 2.07 -12.18
C PRO A 230 28.58 2.55 -10.73
N GLY A 231 27.37 2.46 -10.19
CA GLY A 231 27.10 2.75 -8.78
C GLY A 231 27.40 1.54 -7.91
N THR A 232 27.73 1.76 -6.65
CA THR A 232 27.67 0.71 -5.63
C THR A 232 26.19 0.46 -5.34
N SER A 233 25.69 -0.72 -5.69
CA SER A 233 24.37 -1.13 -5.19
C SER A 233 24.40 -1.12 -3.67
N PRO A 234 23.51 -0.36 -2.99
CA PRO A 234 23.56 -0.25 -1.54
C PRO A 234 23.24 -1.57 -0.82
N THR A 235 22.68 -2.55 -1.54
CA THR A 235 22.10 -3.76 -0.92
C THR A 235 22.80 -5.06 -1.29
N ASN A 236 23.57 -5.09 -2.37
CA ASN A 236 24.26 -6.30 -2.80
C ASN A 236 25.72 -5.96 -3.08
N ASN A 237 26.67 -6.67 -2.54
CA ASN A 237 28.11 -6.58 -2.85
C ASN A 237 28.43 -6.87 -4.34
N ALA A 238 27.48 -6.61 -5.25
CA ALA A 238 27.70 -6.75 -6.68
C ALA A 238 28.60 -5.63 -7.20
N PRO A 239 29.52 -5.91 -8.12
CA PRO A 239 30.34 -4.88 -8.71
C PRO A 239 29.50 -3.79 -9.38
N PRO A 240 29.92 -2.52 -9.32
CA PRO A 240 29.25 -1.44 -10.02
C PRO A 240 28.99 -1.78 -11.49
N GLY A 241 27.78 -1.55 -11.98
CA GLY A 241 27.41 -1.78 -13.38
C GLY A 241 27.11 -3.23 -13.77
N SER A 242 26.90 -4.12 -12.80
CA SER A 242 26.62 -5.55 -13.06
C SER A 242 25.20 -6.00 -12.66
N PHE A 243 24.28 -5.07 -12.34
CA PHE A 243 22.91 -5.46 -12.03
C PHE A 243 22.17 -5.90 -13.30
N ASP A 244 21.74 -7.14 -13.34
CA ASP A 244 20.83 -7.68 -14.36
C ASP A 244 19.89 -8.68 -13.66
N PRO A 245 18.57 -8.43 -13.69
CA PRO A 245 17.57 -9.30 -13.08
C PRO A 245 17.68 -10.78 -13.48
N THR A 246 18.14 -11.07 -14.69
CA THR A 246 18.24 -12.45 -15.20
C THR A 246 19.49 -13.19 -14.73
N THR A 247 20.52 -12.47 -14.35
CA THR A 247 21.81 -13.05 -13.93
C THR A 247 22.02 -13.00 -12.42
N GLN A 248 21.25 -12.18 -11.71
CA GLN A 248 21.29 -12.12 -10.25
C GLN A 248 20.21 -13.01 -9.65
N PRO A 249 20.57 -14.13 -9.04
CA PRO A 249 19.59 -15.09 -8.53
C PRO A 249 18.80 -14.50 -7.36
N ILE A 250 17.57 -14.94 -7.21
CA ILE A 250 16.82 -14.79 -5.96
C ILE A 250 17.54 -15.67 -4.93
N LEU A 251 18.00 -15.05 -3.86
CA LEU A 251 18.69 -15.74 -2.76
C LEU A 251 17.87 -15.55 -1.49
N LEU A 252 17.47 -16.65 -0.89
CA LEU A 252 16.76 -16.63 0.39
C LEU A 252 17.77 -16.87 1.51
N THR A 253 18.15 -15.80 2.19
CA THR A 253 19.08 -15.85 3.32
C THR A 253 18.58 -14.99 4.47
N THR A 254 19.02 -15.33 5.69
CA THR A 254 18.73 -14.49 6.85
C THR A 254 19.58 -13.20 6.79
N ASN A 255 18.96 -12.06 7.05
CA ASN A 255 19.67 -10.82 7.27
C ASN A 255 20.24 -10.77 8.71
N ALA A 256 21.29 -9.96 8.89
CA ALA A 256 21.67 -9.53 10.22
C ALA A 256 20.50 -8.78 10.90
N PRO A 257 20.44 -8.73 12.24
CA PRO A 257 19.44 -7.93 12.94
C PRO A 257 19.37 -6.51 12.38
N LEU A 258 18.16 -6.01 12.16
CA LEU A 258 17.96 -4.66 11.62
C LEU A 258 18.63 -3.63 12.52
N PRO A 259 19.49 -2.75 11.98
CA PRO A 259 20.06 -1.67 12.74
C PRO A 259 18.95 -0.69 13.19
N SER A 260 18.97 -0.27 14.44
CA SER A 260 17.99 0.65 15.04
C SER A 260 17.90 2.04 14.40
N TYR A 261 18.80 2.37 13.48
CA TYR A 261 18.86 3.65 12.76
C TYR A 261 18.25 3.61 11.34
N LEU A 262 17.69 2.48 10.92
CA LEU A 262 17.06 2.42 9.60
C LEU A 262 15.78 3.26 9.58
N PRO A 263 15.49 3.92 8.45
CA PRO A 263 14.25 4.67 8.29
C PRO A 263 13.01 3.79 8.47
N PRO A 264 11.90 4.30 9.02
CA PRO A 264 10.68 3.53 9.30
C PRO A 264 9.98 2.99 8.03
N TYR A 265 10.41 3.38 6.84
CA TYR A 265 9.94 2.82 5.57
C TYR A 265 10.80 1.65 5.07
N TYR A 266 11.80 1.22 5.85
CA TYR A 266 12.63 0.09 5.48
C TYR A 266 11.90 -1.21 5.80
N THR A 267 11.26 -1.77 4.80
CA THR A 267 10.63 -3.11 4.87
C THR A 267 11.64 -4.24 4.60
N GLY A 268 12.91 -3.92 4.48
CA GLY A 268 14.02 -4.83 4.27
C GLY A 268 14.15 -5.76 5.47
N GLY A 269 13.36 -6.83 5.41
CA GLY A 269 13.04 -7.70 6.50
C GLY A 269 14.20 -8.57 6.94
N VAL A 270 13.84 -9.44 7.81
CA VAL A 270 14.62 -10.53 8.39
C VAL A 270 15.23 -11.45 7.32
N ILE A 271 14.66 -11.44 6.13
CA ILE A 271 15.07 -12.27 4.97
C ILE A 271 15.57 -11.37 3.84
N ALA A 272 16.79 -11.61 3.40
CA ALA A 272 17.32 -11.03 2.16
C ALA A 272 16.91 -11.90 0.97
N MET A 273 16.49 -11.26 -0.10
CA MET A 273 15.99 -11.94 -1.31
C MET A 273 16.92 -11.73 -2.52
N GLY A 274 18.11 -11.18 -2.31
CA GLY A 274 19.15 -11.04 -3.34
C GLY A 274 18.67 -10.21 -4.54
N GLY A 275 18.75 -10.78 -5.74
CA GLY A 275 18.35 -10.11 -6.97
C GLY A 275 16.90 -9.63 -7.00
N LEU A 276 15.99 -10.24 -6.24
CA LEU A 276 14.59 -9.80 -6.16
C LEU A 276 14.46 -8.42 -5.54
N ASP A 277 15.16 -8.13 -4.44
CA ASP A 277 15.13 -6.84 -3.76
C ASP A 277 15.54 -5.69 -4.69
N SER A 278 16.64 -5.90 -5.43
CA SER A 278 17.13 -4.93 -6.40
C SER A 278 16.18 -4.76 -7.59
N THR A 279 15.59 -5.87 -8.07
CA THR A 279 14.65 -5.85 -9.20
C THR A 279 13.37 -5.10 -8.84
N VAL A 280 12.79 -5.35 -7.67
CA VAL A 280 11.61 -4.64 -7.19
C VAL A 280 11.90 -3.14 -6.97
N SER A 281 13.09 -2.81 -6.45
CA SER A 281 13.53 -1.41 -6.29
C SER A 281 13.66 -0.68 -7.63
N ALA A 282 14.21 -1.35 -8.65
CA ALA A 282 14.36 -0.79 -9.99
C ALA A 282 13.04 -0.61 -10.73
N ALA A 283 12.10 -1.56 -10.58
CA ALA A 283 10.83 -1.61 -11.30
C ALA A 283 9.69 -0.85 -10.59
N GLY A 284 9.78 -0.68 -9.27
CA GLY A 284 8.75 -0.04 -8.45
C GLY A 284 8.30 1.35 -8.93
N PRO A 285 9.19 2.23 -9.43
CA PRO A 285 8.80 3.53 -9.98
C PRO A 285 7.84 3.46 -11.17
N PHE A 286 7.85 2.41 -11.99
CA PHE A 286 7.06 2.37 -13.24
C PHE A 286 5.55 2.45 -12.99
N VAL A 287 5.04 1.75 -11.97
CA VAL A 287 3.64 1.85 -11.57
C VAL A 287 3.29 3.26 -11.11
N MET A 288 4.16 3.89 -10.33
CA MET A 288 3.95 5.24 -9.83
C MET A 288 4.00 6.28 -10.96
N GLN A 289 4.94 6.15 -11.89
CA GLN A 289 5.03 7.00 -13.08
C GLN A 289 3.76 6.89 -13.94
N TYR A 290 3.30 5.67 -14.19
CA TYR A 290 2.06 5.46 -14.96
C TYR A 290 0.85 6.10 -14.28
N ALA A 291 0.69 5.84 -12.98
CA ALA A 291 -0.42 6.36 -12.19
C ALA A 291 -0.38 7.89 -12.02
N ASP A 292 0.83 8.49 -12.03
CA ASP A 292 1.06 9.94 -11.92
C ASP A 292 1.00 10.66 -13.29
N ASP A 293 0.45 10.01 -14.29
CA ASP A 293 0.25 10.53 -15.67
C ASP A 293 1.54 10.94 -16.40
N PHE A 294 2.66 10.27 -16.13
CA PHE A 294 3.86 10.47 -16.97
C PHE A 294 3.55 10.12 -18.42
N PRO A 295 4.16 10.81 -19.40
CA PRO A 295 4.10 10.41 -20.79
C PRO A 295 4.43 8.92 -20.95
N THR A 296 3.64 8.18 -21.73
CA THR A 296 3.82 6.73 -21.85
C THR A 296 5.19 6.32 -22.38
N ASN A 297 5.84 7.20 -23.16
CA ASN A 297 7.22 7.01 -23.61
C ASN A 297 8.28 7.25 -22.52
N GLU A 298 7.88 7.72 -21.33
CA GLU A 298 8.75 7.87 -20.17
C GLU A 298 8.58 6.73 -19.18
N VAL A 299 7.37 6.16 -19.07
CA VAL A 299 7.11 4.99 -18.19
C VAL A 299 7.93 3.80 -18.68
N GLY A 300 8.92 3.38 -17.89
CA GLY A 300 9.86 2.34 -18.33
C GLY A 300 10.52 2.68 -19.68
N TRP A 301 10.73 3.95 -19.97
CA TRP A 301 11.25 4.49 -21.25
C TRP A 301 10.42 4.06 -22.48
N GLY A 302 9.12 3.89 -22.32
CA GLY A 302 8.22 3.45 -23.39
C GLY A 302 8.36 1.98 -23.80
N ARG A 303 8.97 1.15 -22.96
CA ARG A 303 9.24 -0.27 -23.22
C ARG A 303 8.28 -1.23 -22.54
N LEU A 304 7.24 -0.70 -21.88
CA LEU A 304 6.20 -1.46 -21.19
C LEU A 304 4.84 -1.17 -21.82
N THR A 305 4.12 -2.20 -22.19
CA THR A 305 2.68 -2.15 -22.37
C THR A 305 1.99 -2.12 -21.00
N LEU A 306 0.68 -1.82 -20.96
CA LEU A 306 -0.09 -1.84 -19.71
C LEU A 306 -0.13 -3.25 -19.10
N ASP A 307 -0.25 -4.28 -19.92
CA ASP A 307 -0.21 -5.67 -19.46
C ASP A 307 1.15 -6.05 -18.87
N GLU A 308 2.25 -5.63 -19.50
CA GLU A 308 3.60 -5.85 -18.99
C GLU A 308 3.86 -5.03 -17.70
N LEU A 309 3.28 -3.81 -17.60
CA LEU A 309 3.31 -3.02 -16.37
C LEU A 309 2.56 -3.72 -15.24
N SER A 310 1.43 -4.34 -15.53
CA SER A 310 0.72 -5.19 -14.56
C SER A 310 1.56 -6.43 -14.22
N GLN A 311 2.05 -7.16 -15.21
CA GLN A 311 2.79 -8.41 -15.04
C GLN A 311 4.02 -8.24 -14.12
N GLN A 312 4.78 -7.16 -14.27
CA GLN A 312 5.98 -6.93 -13.45
C GLN A 312 5.65 -6.78 -11.95
N THR A 313 4.42 -6.37 -11.59
CA THR A 313 4.01 -6.22 -10.19
C THR A 313 3.97 -7.55 -9.43
N ARG A 314 3.97 -8.70 -10.12
CA ARG A 314 4.10 -10.04 -9.50
C ARG A 314 5.40 -10.18 -8.70
N LEU A 315 6.47 -9.47 -9.09
CA LEU A 315 7.72 -9.51 -8.34
C LEU A 315 7.60 -8.77 -6.99
N ALA A 316 6.87 -7.65 -6.96
CA ALA A 316 6.57 -6.95 -5.72
C ALA A 316 5.63 -7.77 -4.81
N THR A 317 4.63 -8.44 -5.39
CA THR A 317 3.77 -9.37 -4.64
C THR A 317 4.57 -10.54 -4.09
N LEU A 318 5.45 -11.16 -4.90
CA LEU A 318 6.34 -12.23 -4.43
C LEU A 318 7.22 -11.78 -3.25
N GLN A 319 7.74 -10.55 -3.30
CA GLN A 319 8.51 -10.00 -2.19
C GLN A 319 7.66 -9.97 -0.91
N PHE A 320 6.42 -9.50 -0.98
CA PHE A 320 5.53 -9.50 0.18
C PHE A 320 5.05 -10.89 0.59
N ASP A 321 4.85 -11.79 -0.35
CA ASP A 321 4.54 -13.19 -0.05
C ASP A 321 5.65 -13.85 0.76
N ILE A 322 6.90 -13.49 0.51
CA ILE A 322 8.06 -13.98 1.26
C ILE A 322 8.19 -13.28 2.62
N CYS A 323 8.17 -11.93 2.67
CA CYS A 323 8.57 -11.20 3.86
C CYS A 323 7.44 -10.73 4.77
N MET A 324 6.17 -10.74 4.30
CA MET A 324 5.03 -10.22 5.04
C MET A 324 3.89 -11.22 5.22
N ARG A 325 3.59 -12.05 4.21
CA ARG A 325 2.40 -12.91 4.20
C ARG A 325 2.64 -14.30 4.78
N GLN A 326 3.90 -14.72 4.98
CA GLN A 326 4.16 -16.02 5.61
C GLN A 326 3.58 -16.08 7.03
N PRO A 327 2.93 -17.17 7.45
CA PRO A 327 2.15 -17.21 8.69
C PRO A 327 2.90 -16.73 9.91
N TYR A 328 4.16 -17.14 10.08
CA TYR A 328 4.97 -16.68 11.21
C TYR A 328 5.31 -15.19 11.12
N LEU A 329 5.76 -14.73 9.96
CA LEU A 329 6.11 -13.31 9.75
C LEU A 329 4.88 -12.40 9.80
N ALA A 330 3.74 -12.82 9.22
CA ALA A 330 2.48 -12.11 9.32
C ALA A 330 2.04 -11.97 10.78
N ARG A 331 2.14 -13.04 11.56
CA ARG A 331 1.83 -13.03 13.00
C ARG A 331 2.71 -12.06 13.77
N VAL A 332 4.03 -12.07 13.56
CA VAL A 332 4.96 -11.16 14.24
C VAL A 332 4.69 -9.70 13.88
N GLN A 333 4.49 -9.40 12.59
CA GLN A 333 4.46 -8.04 12.08
C GLN A 333 3.07 -7.39 12.08
N SER A 334 1.99 -8.20 12.04
CA SER A 334 0.63 -7.66 11.88
C SER A 334 -0.26 -7.84 13.10
N SER A 335 0.17 -8.56 14.14
CA SER A 335 -0.65 -8.82 15.33
C SER A 335 -1.07 -7.55 16.05
N SER A 336 -0.21 -6.54 16.14
CA SER A 336 -0.54 -5.29 16.81
C SER A 336 -1.66 -4.56 16.06
N ALA A 337 -1.52 -4.36 14.74
CA ALA A 337 -2.57 -3.72 13.91
C ALA A 337 -3.88 -4.52 13.94
N ALA A 338 -3.81 -5.84 13.80
CA ALA A 338 -4.97 -6.73 13.85
C ALA A 338 -5.71 -6.65 15.20
N SER A 339 -4.96 -6.59 16.32
CA SER A 339 -5.52 -6.43 17.65
C SER A 339 -6.29 -5.12 17.80
N HIS A 340 -5.74 -4.01 17.31
CA HIS A 340 -6.42 -2.71 17.35
C HIS A 340 -7.71 -2.72 16.52
N ILE A 341 -7.69 -3.32 15.33
CA ILE A 341 -8.88 -3.49 14.47
C ILE A 341 -9.96 -4.29 15.20
N LEU A 342 -9.60 -5.47 15.72
CA LEU A 342 -10.56 -6.33 16.42
C LEU A 342 -11.15 -5.64 17.66
N ARG A 343 -10.31 -5.00 18.47
CA ARG A 343 -10.74 -4.30 19.69
C ARG A 343 -11.66 -3.12 19.38
N SER A 344 -11.43 -2.43 18.27
CA SER A 344 -12.31 -1.34 17.82
C SER A 344 -13.71 -1.85 17.46
N MET A 345 -13.82 -3.01 16.83
CA MET A 345 -15.12 -3.65 16.57
C MET A 345 -15.80 -4.13 17.87
N LEU A 346 -15.04 -4.75 18.77
CA LEU A 346 -15.54 -5.19 20.07
C LEU A 346 -16.01 -4.00 20.92
N GLN A 347 -15.32 -2.88 20.87
CA GLN A 347 -15.69 -1.64 21.56
C GLN A 347 -17.06 -1.13 21.10
N VAL A 348 -17.30 -1.09 19.80
CA VAL A 348 -18.59 -0.64 19.22
C VAL A 348 -19.72 -1.61 19.56
N THR A 349 -19.48 -2.92 19.46
CA THR A 349 -20.52 -3.91 19.79
C THR A 349 -20.83 -3.96 21.28
N GLY A 350 -19.86 -3.70 22.14
CA GLY A 350 -20.00 -3.68 23.60
C GLY A 350 -20.52 -2.34 24.16
N GLY A 351 -20.40 -1.25 23.39
CA GLY A 351 -20.82 0.09 23.80
C GLY A 351 -20.00 0.68 24.97
N VAL A 352 -18.80 0.13 25.23
CA VAL A 352 -17.91 0.58 26.32
C VAL A 352 -16.48 0.69 25.82
N PRO A 353 -15.68 1.65 26.32
CA PRO A 353 -14.27 1.77 25.97
C PRO A 353 -13.50 0.48 26.24
N LEU A 354 -12.67 0.08 25.27
CA LEU A 354 -11.83 -1.11 25.37
C LEU A 354 -10.35 -0.71 25.16
N ASP A 355 -9.50 -1.09 26.10
CA ASP A 355 -8.07 -0.82 25.99
C ASP A 355 -7.48 -1.38 24.69
N GLY A 356 -6.70 -0.55 23.99
CA GLY A 356 -6.13 -0.87 22.69
C GLY A 356 -7.12 -0.75 21.50
N ALA A 357 -8.38 -0.36 21.71
CA ALA A 357 -9.26 0.03 20.60
C ALA A 357 -8.87 1.42 20.06
N LEU A 358 -9.12 1.64 18.77
CA LEU A 358 -8.95 2.95 18.13
C LEU A 358 -10.25 3.74 18.24
N GLY A 359 -10.13 5.03 18.56
CA GLY A 359 -11.29 5.90 18.75
C GLY A 359 -12.08 5.59 20.03
N THR A 360 -13.37 5.83 19.99
CA THR A 360 -14.33 5.65 21.09
C THR A 360 -15.42 4.63 20.71
N PRO A 361 -16.26 4.18 21.63
CA PRO A 361 -17.40 3.31 21.29
C PRO A 361 -18.35 3.89 20.21
N GLU A 362 -18.37 5.21 20.05
CA GLU A 362 -19.15 5.93 19.05
C GLU A 362 -18.43 6.06 17.70
N SER A 363 -17.15 5.67 17.61
CA SER A 363 -16.37 5.76 16.37
C SER A 363 -16.83 4.71 15.36
N GLN A 364 -17.65 5.15 14.42
CA GLN A 364 -18.24 4.30 13.39
C GLN A 364 -17.40 4.23 12.11
N VAL A 365 -16.58 5.24 11.85
CA VAL A 365 -15.70 5.31 10.68
C VAL A 365 -14.25 5.39 11.13
N LEU A 366 -13.47 4.35 10.86
CA LEU A 366 -12.05 4.31 11.15
C LEU A 366 -11.27 4.27 9.84
N VAL A 367 -10.36 5.23 9.64
CA VAL A 367 -9.46 5.30 8.50
C VAL A 367 -8.03 5.15 8.99
N ILE A 368 -7.35 4.11 8.52
CA ILE A 368 -5.99 3.77 8.93
C ILE A 368 -5.14 3.70 7.67
N ILE A 369 -4.23 4.65 7.47
CA ILE A 369 -3.38 4.70 6.27
C ILE A 369 -1.95 4.31 6.59
N SER A 370 -1.43 3.37 5.80
CA SER A 370 -0.10 2.82 5.96
C SER A 370 0.58 2.53 4.61
N SER A 371 1.31 1.43 4.48
CA SER A 371 1.93 1.00 3.22
C SER A 371 1.41 -0.36 2.75
N ASP A 372 1.74 -0.71 1.52
CA ASP A 372 1.45 -2.00 0.89
C ASP A 372 1.92 -3.21 1.71
N ALA A 373 3.10 -3.12 2.32
CA ALA A 373 3.66 -4.18 3.14
C ALA A 373 2.72 -4.56 4.32
N TYR A 374 2.15 -3.56 5.00
CA TYR A 374 1.28 -3.79 6.16
C TYR A 374 -0.10 -4.33 5.75
N LEU A 375 -0.61 -3.91 4.56
CA LEU A 375 -1.82 -4.51 3.99
C LEU A 375 -1.57 -6.00 3.67
N ALA A 376 -0.45 -6.30 3.02
CA ALA A 376 -0.06 -7.68 2.69
C ALA A 376 0.09 -8.53 3.96
N GLY A 377 0.76 -8.00 5.00
CA GLY A 377 0.92 -8.69 6.27
C GLY A 377 -0.40 -8.96 7.00
N LEU A 378 -1.28 -7.96 7.07
CA LEU A 378 -2.60 -8.12 7.70
C LEU A 378 -3.46 -9.13 6.93
N ALA A 379 -3.43 -9.09 5.60
CA ALA A 379 -4.13 -10.08 4.79
C ALA A 379 -3.53 -11.49 4.95
N GLY A 380 -2.20 -11.61 5.01
CA GLY A 380 -1.51 -12.86 5.26
C GLY A 380 -1.82 -13.48 6.63
N LEU A 381 -2.11 -12.66 7.63
CA LEU A 381 -2.50 -13.12 8.97
C LEU A 381 -3.79 -13.94 8.96
N LEU A 382 -4.72 -13.64 8.05
CA LEU A 382 -6.00 -14.33 7.87
C LEU A 382 -6.08 -15.12 6.55
N ASP A 383 -4.98 -15.27 5.83
CA ASP A 383 -4.91 -15.96 4.54
C ASP A 383 -5.94 -15.44 3.52
N MET A 384 -6.12 -14.11 3.46
CA MET A 384 -7.05 -13.44 2.55
C MET A 384 -6.36 -13.07 1.24
N HIS A 385 -7.09 -13.26 0.12
CA HIS A 385 -6.59 -13.03 -1.23
C HIS A 385 -7.57 -12.21 -2.07
N TRP A 386 -7.05 -11.47 -3.06
CA TRP A 386 -7.86 -10.70 -4.02
C TRP A 386 -7.27 -10.70 -5.42
N LEU A 387 -8.15 -10.43 -6.39
CA LEU A 387 -7.78 -10.19 -7.78
C LEU A 387 -8.68 -9.08 -8.32
N LEU A 388 -8.15 -7.89 -8.46
CA LEU A 388 -8.87 -6.77 -9.05
C LEU A 388 -8.61 -6.67 -10.57
N PRO A 389 -9.55 -6.14 -11.34
CA PRO A 389 -9.37 -5.94 -12.79
C PRO A 389 -8.12 -5.12 -13.12
N GLY A 390 -7.31 -5.62 -14.04
CA GLY A 390 -6.06 -4.97 -14.49
C GLY A 390 -4.85 -5.16 -13.56
N TYR A 391 -5.02 -5.75 -12.39
CA TYR A 391 -3.96 -6.01 -11.43
C TYR A 391 -3.60 -7.49 -11.34
N GLN A 392 -2.43 -7.79 -10.82
CA GLN A 392 -2.02 -9.16 -10.48
C GLN A 392 -2.64 -9.58 -9.13
N PRO A 393 -2.79 -10.90 -8.88
CA PRO A 393 -3.27 -11.39 -7.58
C PRO A 393 -2.49 -10.77 -6.41
N ASP A 394 -3.22 -10.38 -5.37
CA ASP A 394 -2.69 -9.84 -4.10
C ASP A 394 -1.84 -8.56 -4.23
N PHE A 395 -1.81 -7.96 -5.43
CA PHE A 395 -1.15 -6.67 -5.58
C PHE A 395 -1.90 -5.58 -4.81
N CYS A 396 -1.16 -4.74 -4.11
CA CYS A 396 -1.69 -3.59 -3.37
C CYS A 396 -1.47 -2.30 -4.18
N PRO A 397 -2.41 -1.85 -5.02
CA PRO A 397 -2.28 -0.61 -5.79
C PRO A 397 -2.14 0.63 -4.89
N PRO A 398 -1.56 1.75 -5.39
CA PRO A 398 -1.59 3.03 -4.68
C PRO A 398 -3.01 3.43 -4.29
N GLY A 399 -3.23 3.82 -3.03
CA GLY A 399 -4.55 4.17 -2.51
C GLY A 399 -5.51 2.99 -2.30
N GLY A 400 -5.08 1.75 -2.56
CA GLY A 400 -5.89 0.56 -2.29
C GLY A 400 -6.10 0.31 -0.80
N ALA A 401 -7.19 -0.34 -0.44
CA ALA A 401 -7.57 -0.58 0.94
C ALA A 401 -8.21 -1.95 1.16
N LEU A 402 -7.84 -2.57 2.27
CA LEU A 402 -8.54 -3.68 2.89
C LEU A 402 -9.60 -3.09 3.82
N VAL A 403 -10.86 -3.41 3.60
CA VAL A 403 -11.99 -2.81 4.30
C VAL A 403 -12.75 -3.86 5.07
N PHE A 404 -13.04 -3.54 6.33
CA PHE A 404 -13.84 -4.37 7.22
C PHE A 404 -15.12 -3.63 7.57
N GLU A 405 -16.26 -4.22 7.27
CA GLU A 405 -17.58 -3.73 7.66
C GLU A 405 -18.16 -4.58 8.78
N LEU A 406 -18.48 -3.96 9.90
CA LEU A 406 -19.29 -4.55 10.95
C LEU A 406 -20.76 -4.25 10.63
N ARG A 407 -21.51 -5.26 10.27
CA ARG A 407 -22.93 -5.15 9.87
C ARG A 407 -23.81 -5.85 10.87
N GLN A 408 -25.02 -5.38 11.05
CA GLN A 408 -26.01 -6.00 11.95
C GLN A 408 -27.22 -6.48 11.16
N VAL A 409 -27.55 -7.76 11.27
CA VAL A 409 -28.77 -8.35 10.69
C VAL A 409 -30.00 -7.74 11.34
N THR A 410 -30.84 -7.08 10.56
CA THR A 410 -32.01 -6.34 11.05
C THR A 410 -33.01 -7.24 11.78
N ALA A 411 -33.21 -8.46 11.26
CA ALA A 411 -34.21 -9.40 11.79
C ALA A 411 -33.77 -10.06 13.11
N THR A 412 -32.49 -10.25 13.35
CA THR A 412 -31.97 -11.02 14.50
C THR A 412 -31.13 -10.19 15.48
N GLY A 413 -30.62 -9.04 15.02
CA GLY A 413 -29.62 -8.25 15.77
C GLY A 413 -28.22 -8.84 15.80
N GLN A 414 -27.97 -9.96 15.11
CA GLN A 414 -26.68 -10.62 15.03
C GLN A 414 -25.69 -9.76 14.23
N TYR A 415 -24.44 -9.70 14.68
CA TYR A 415 -23.39 -9.01 13.95
C TYR A 415 -22.65 -9.93 12.97
N LEU A 416 -22.32 -9.37 11.82
CA LEU A 416 -21.52 -9.99 10.75
C LEU A 416 -20.32 -9.11 10.42
N VAL A 417 -19.27 -9.70 9.90
CA VAL A 417 -18.13 -8.98 9.29
C VAL A 417 -18.10 -9.30 7.81
N ARG A 418 -18.14 -8.23 7.01
CA ARG A 418 -17.89 -8.28 5.57
C ARG A 418 -16.52 -7.68 5.31
N VAL A 419 -15.69 -8.43 4.58
CA VAL A 419 -14.35 -7.97 4.22
C VAL A 419 -14.27 -7.81 2.72
N PHE A 420 -13.71 -6.69 2.24
CA PHE A 420 -13.43 -6.50 0.83
C PHE A 420 -12.14 -5.75 0.60
N TYR A 421 -11.56 -5.93 -0.58
CA TYR A 421 -10.45 -5.12 -1.05
C TYR A 421 -10.94 -4.19 -2.15
N THR A 422 -10.53 -2.92 -2.09
CA THR A 422 -10.93 -1.89 -3.06
C THR A 422 -9.74 -1.05 -3.47
N ALA A 423 -9.67 -0.69 -4.77
CA ALA A 423 -8.65 0.22 -5.29
C ALA A 423 -9.11 0.88 -6.59
N GLN A 424 -8.61 2.06 -6.87
CA GLN A 424 -8.72 2.64 -8.21
C GLN A 424 -8.00 1.75 -9.22
N THR A 425 -8.57 1.57 -10.42
CA THR A 425 -7.88 0.90 -11.53
C THR A 425 -6.71 1.76 -12.02
N PHE A 426 -5.81 1.19 -12.84
CA PHE A 426 -4.74 1.96 -13.46
C PHE A 426 -5.26 3.19 -14.22
N ASP A 427 -6.37 3.04 -14.96
CA ASP A 427 -6.98 4.13 -15.72
C ASP A 427 -7.64 5.18 -14.81
N GLN A 428 -8.29 4.75 -13.72
CA GLN A 428 -8.87 5.66 -12.75
C GLN A 428 -7.80 6.49 -12.01
N LEU A 429 -6.66 5.89 -11.68
CA LEU A 429 -5.51 6.59 -11.09
C LEU A 429 -4.92 7.59 -12.08
N ARG A 430 -4.57 7.12 -13.28
CA ARG A 430 -3.91 7.92 -14.30
C ARG A 430 -4.73 9.13 -14.75
N ASN A 431 -6.04 8.92 -14.97
CA ASN A 431 -6.94 9.94 -15.48
C ASN A 431 -7.61 10.74 -14.36
N LEU A 432 -7.29 10.49 -13.09
CA LEU A 432 -7.95 11.09 -11.92
C LEU A 432 -9.47 11.04 -12.07
N THR A 433 -9.99 9.87 -12.44
CA THR A 433 -11.41 9.69 -12.74
C THR A 433 -12.25 9.92 -11.48
N THR A 434 -13.28 10.73 -11.60
CA THR A 434 -14.27 10.93 -10.54
C THR A 434 -14.93 9.60 -10.19
N LEU A 435 -14.89 9.23 -8.93
CA LEU A 435 -15.49 8.02 -8.40
C LEU A 435 -16.87 8.34 -7.81
N THR A 436 -17.85 7.50 -8.12
CA THR A 436 -19.23 7.61 -7.62
C THR A 436 -19.79 6.22 -7.36
N LEU A 437 -20.98 6.12 -6.75
CA LEU A 437 -21.67 4.83 -6.62
C LEU A 437 -21.97 4.19 -7.98
N GLY A 438 -22.16 4.99 -9.03
CA GLY A 438 -22.37 4.50 -10.40
C GLY A 438 -21.09 4.17 -11.19
N ALA A 439 -19.94 4.69 -10.73
CA ALA A 439 -18.61 4.46 -11.30
C ALA A 439 -17.60 4.23 -10.15
N PRO A 440 -17.72 3.13 -9.41
CA PRO A 440 -16.94 2.87 -8.21
C PRO A 440 -15.48 2.51 -8.54
N PRO A 441 -14.57 2.51 -7.54
CA PRO A 441 -13.29 1.83 -7.65
C PRO A 441 -13.53 0.33 -7.84
N ALA A 442 -12.53 -0.36 -8.39
CA ALA A 442 -12.56 -1.82 -8.45
C ALA A 442 -12.63 -2.39 -7.03
N THR A 443 -13.58 -3.29 -6.79
CA THR A 443 -13.85 -3.85 -5.46
C THR A 443 -14.12 -5.35 -5.56
N GLN A 444 -13.60 -6.12 -4.62
CA GLN A 444 -13.86 -7.55 -4.47
C GLN A 444 -14.14 -7.88 -3.00
N GLN A 445 -15.28 -8.52 -2.73
CA GLN A 445 -15.52 -9.13 -1.43
C GLN A 445 -14.60 -10.33 -1.25
N LEU A 446 -14.00 -10.46 -0.07
CA LEU A 446 -12.99 -11.46 0.23
C LEU A 446 -13.57 -12.63 1.01
N LEU A 447 -13.04 -13.81 0.69
CA LEU A 447 -13.21 -14.98 1.52
C LEU A 447 -12.26 -14.86 2.73
N VAL A 448 -12.80 -15.06 3.93
CA VAL A 448 -12.01 -15.26 5.15
C VAL A 448 -12.01 -16.76 5.45
N PRO A 449 -10.88 -17.45 5.25
CA PRO A 449 -10.80 -18.89 5.44
C PRO A 449 -11.24 -19.36 6.83
N GLY A 450 -12.07 -20.38 6.87
CA GLY A 450 -12.63 -20.92 8.11
C GLY A 450 -13.80 -20.14 8.71
N GLY A 451 -14.16 -18.99 8.14
CA GLY A 451 -15.23 -18.12 8.67
C GLY A 451 -16.31 -17.74 7.67
N SER A 452 -15.95 -17.48 6.41
CA SER A 452 -16.91 -17.01 5.41
C SER A 452 -18.02 -18.01 5.12
N SER A 453 -19.23 -17.48 4.99
CA SER A 453 -20.37 -18.21 4.44
C SER A 453 -20.10 -18.61 2.99
N THR A 454 -20.68 -19.74 2.56
CA THR A 454 -20.57 -20.19 1.16
C THR A 454 -21.52 -19.43 0.22
N THR A 455 -22.44 -18.62 0.77
CA THR A 455 -23.47 -17.94 -0.01
C THR A 455 -23.18 -16.47 -0.24
N ASN A 456 -22.64 -15.75 0.76
CA ASN A 456 -22.43 -14.29 0.70
C ASN A 456 -21.06 -13.84 1.22
N LEU A 457 -20.16 -14.75 1.58
CA LEU A 457 -18.83 -14.53 2.15
C LEU A 457 -18.78 -13.76 3.48
N ASP A 458 -19.92 -13.29 4.01
CA ASP A 458 -19.97 -12.64 5.32
C ASP A 458 -19.64 -13.65 6.44
N VAL A 459 -18.96 -13.18 7.46
CA VAL A 459 -18.52 -13.98 8.61
C VAL A 459 -19.33 -13.60 9.83
N ASP A 460 -19.87 -14.59 10.56
CA ASP A 460 -20.42 -14.32 11.89
C ASP A 460 -19.37 -13.65 12.79
N PHE A 461 -19.76 -12.59 13.51
CA PHE A 461 -18.82 -11.77 14.28
C PHE A 461 -18.10 -12.56 15.38
N THR A 462 -18.80 -13.52 16.01
CA THR A 462 -18.16 -14.39 17.01
C THR A 462 -17.12 -15.28 16.37
N THR A 463 -17.43 -15.85 15.20
CA THR A 463 -16.49 -16.64 14.41
C THR A 463 -15.30 -15.80 13.96
N PHE A 464 -15.53 -14.58 13.45
CA PHE A 464 -14.46 -13.65 13.08
C PHE A 464 -13.55 -13.31 14.27
N THR A 465 -14.14 -13.02 15.43
CA THR A 465 -13.40 -12.75 16.67
C THR A 465 -12.52 -13.94 17.07
N ASN A 466 -13.04 -15.17 16.97
CA ASN A 466 -12.27 -16.37 17.28
C ASN A 466 -11.10 -16.57 16.31
N LEU A 467 -11.31 -16.36 15.01
CA LEU A 467 -10.25 -16.45 14.00
C LEU A 467 -9.16 -15.40 14.24
N MET A 468 -9.56 -14.16 14.48
CA MET A 468 -8.62 -13.08 14.80
C MET A 468 -7.81 -13.38 16.07
N ASN A 469 -8.47 -13.82 17.15
CA ASN A 469 -7.79 -14.18 18.40
C ASN A 469 -6.82 -15.37 18.23
N ALA A 470 -7.13 -16.33 17.37
CA ALA A 470 -6.24 -17.44 17.06
C ALA A 470 -5.03 -17.00 16.22
N ALA A 471 -5.23 -16.08 15.30
CA ALA A 471 -4.19 -15.55 14.43
C ALA A 471 -3.25 -14.57 15.14
N ILE A 472 -3.79 -13.69 16.00
CA ILE A 472 -3.03 -12.68 16.73
C ILE A 472 -2.06 -13.33 17.74
N GLY A 473 -0.78 -12.98 17.67
CA GLY A 473 0.21 -13.26 18.70
C GLY A 473 0.20 -12.17 19.76
N MET A 474 -0.44 -12.43 20.89
CA MET A 474 -0.55 -11.43 21.97
C MET A 474 0.81 -10.96 22.51
N GLU A 475 1.83 -11.79 22.36
CA GLU A 475 3.23 -11.48 22.68
C GLU A 475 3.83 -10.34 21.81
N TYR A 476 3.19 -10.05 20.66
CA TYR A 476 3.62 -9.00 19.72
C TYR A 476 2.72 -7.75 19.78
N VAL A 477 1.69 -7.76 20.61
CA VAL A 477 0.73 -6.65 20.73
C VAL A 477 1.24 -5.65 21.76
N GLN A 478 1.31 -4.38 21.38
CA GLN A 478 1.64 -3.30 22.30
C GLN A 478 0.40 -2.90 23.11
N SER A 479 0.57 -2.81 24.43
CA SER A 479 -0.51 -2.48 25.38
C SER A 479 -0.78 -0.97 25.47
N THR A 480 0.21 -0.14 25.15
CA THR A 480 0.10 1.31 25.23
C THR A 480 0.22 1.94 23.86
N ASN A 481 -0.83 2.64 23.45
CA ASN A 481 -0.84 3.44 22.22
C ASN A 481 -0.50 4.89 22.61
N GLU A 482 0.76 5.28 22.53
CA GLU A 482 1.16 6.69 22.52
C GLU A 482 0.82 7.31 21.16
N ILE A 483 -0.44 7.17 20.73
CA ILE A 483 -0.92 7.78 19.50
C ILE A 483 -1.35 9.20 19.83
N GLN A 484 -0.62 10.16 19.27
CA GLN A 484 -0.92 11.58 19.45
C GLN A 484 -1.75 12.08 18.27
N PRO A 485 -2.83 12.84 18.50
CA PRO A 485 -3.49 13.52 17.40
C PRO A 485 -2.60 14.64 16.87
N ILE A 486 -2.43 14.72 15.56
CA ILE A 486 -1.85 15.87 14.91
C ILE A 486 -2.99 16.68 14.30
N VAL A 487 -3.15 17.90 14.76
CA VAL A 487 -4.12 18.85 14.19
C VAL A 487 -3.48 19.66 13.06
N GLN A 488 -2.16 19.83 13.11
CA GLN A 488 -1.38 20.53 12.09
C GLN A 488 -0.52 19.53 11.32
N ASP A 489 -0.42 19.68 10.01
CA ASP A 489 0.43 18.85 9.16
C ASP A 489 1.91 18.99 9.60
N PRO A 490 2.56 17.91 10.08
CA PRO A 490 3.94 17.97 10.56
C PRO A 490 4.95 18.20 9.43
N TYR A 491 4.51 18.08 8.19
CA TYR A 491 5.32 18.27 6.99
C TYR A 491 5.16 19.67 6.40
N THR A 492 4.31 20.51 7.00
CA THR A 492 4.12 21.91 6.63
C THR A 492 4.51 22.79 7.83
N THR A 493 5.46 23.67 7.65
CA THR A 493 5.84 24.69 8.66
C THR A 493 5.09 25.98 8.41
N ASP A 494 4.74 26.72 9.46
CA ASP A 494 4.20 28.07 9.43
C ASP A 494 5.31 29.15 9.47
N ASN A 495 6.58 28.75 9.66
CA ASN A 495 7.70 29.65 9.64
C ASN A 495 8.03 30.12 8.22
N PRO A 496 8.00 31.43 7.93
CA PRO A 496 8.36 31.92 6.60
C PRO A 496 9.79 31.53 6.21
N THR A 497 9.97 31.15 4.95
CA THR A 497 11.30 30.85 4.38
C THR A 497 11.60 31.71 3.17
N ASN A 498 12.88 31.77 2.79
CA ASN A 498 13.28 32.40 1.54
C ASN A 498 13.04 31.43 0.37
N ILE A 499 12.32 31.90 -0.64
CA ILE A 499 12.24 31.21 -1.93
C ILE A 499 13.56 31.43 -2.67
N THR A 500 14.02 30.40 -3.37
CA THR A 500 15.18 30.48 -4.28
C THR A 500 14.71 30.58 -5.71
N ALA A 501 15.46 31.30 -6.55
CA ALA A 501 15.15 31.45 -7.96
C ALA A 501 16.38 31.15 -8.83
N SER A 502 16.17 30.43 -9.91
CA SER A 502 17.20 30.18 -10.93
C SER A 502 16.60 30.32 -12.32
N VAL A 503 17.41 30.82 -13.25
CA VAL A 503 17.01 31.01 -14.65
C VAL A 503 17.86 30.09 -15.52
N SER A 504 17.20 29.33 -16.37
CA SER A 504 17.85 28.50 -17.40
C SER A 504 17.10 28.67 -18.72
N SER A 505 17.82 29.05 -19.76
CA SER A 505 17.22 29.37 -21.07
C SER A 505 16.08 30.39 -20.94
N ASN A 506 14.86 30.03 -21.24
CA ASN A 506 13.68 30.91 -21.18
C ASN A 506 12.73 30.51 -20.03
N THR A 507 13.23 29.88 -18.98
CA THR A 507 12.43 29.44 -17.83
C THR A 507 13.01 29.96 -16.52
N LEU A 508 12.12 30.31 -15.60
CA LEU A 508 12.40 30.65 -14.22
C LEU A 508 11.96 29.46 -13.34
N THR A 509 12.87 28.91 -12.59
CA THR A 509 12.55 27.94 -11.54
C THR A 509 12.52 28.64 -10.20
N ILE A 510 11.39 28.59 -9.50
CA ILE A 510 11.25 29.04 -8.11
C ILE A 510 11.11 27.82 -7.23
N ALA A 511 11.95 27.71 -6.19
CA ALA A 511 11.95 26.58 -5.28
C ALA A 511 12.02 27.03 -3.82
N TRP A 512 11.56 26.17 -2.92
CA TRP A 512 11.54 26.34 -1.47
C TRP A 512 11.75 25.01 -0.75
N PRO A 513 12.05 25.00 0.55
CA PRO A 513 12.20 23.77 1.32
C PRO A 513 10.95 22.89 1.31
N ALA A 514 11.14 21.57 1.38
CA ALA A 514 10.03 20.61 1.29
C ALA A 514 9.01 20.71 2.44
N ASP A 515 9.43 21.21 3.60
CA ASP A 515 8.56 21.49 4.75
C ASP A 515 7.60 22.68 4.54
N HIS A 516 7.69 23.36 3.39
CA HIS A 516 6.77 24.39 2.92
C HIS A 516 5.83 23.89 1.79
N ILE A 517 5.75 22.59 1.54
CA ILE A 517 4.68 22.03 0.72
C ILE A 517 3.35 22.26 1.46
N GLY A 518 2.36 22.80 0.77
CA GLY A 518 1.13 23.33 1.36
C GLY A 518 1.04 24.85 1.28
N TRP A 519 2.16 25.55 1.10
CA TRP A 519 2.17 26.98 0.82
C TRP A 519 1.90 27.25 -0.65
N ILE A 520 1.14 28.29 -0.92
CA ILE A 520 0.78 28.70 -2.30
C ILE A 520 1.77 29.74 -2.80
N LEU A 521 2.38 29.49 -3.97
CA LEU A 521 3.13 30.51 -4.68
C LEU A 521 2.17 31.48 -5.37
N GLN A 522 2.34 32.76 -5.13
CA GLN A 522 1.57 33.84 -5.78
C GLN A 522 2.46 34.67 -6.68
N ALA A 523 1.89 35.15 -7.78
CA ALA A 523 2.55 36.04 -8.72
C ALA A 523 1.74 37.32 -8.94
N GLN A 524 2.42 38.42 -9.30
CA GLN A 524 1.80 39.62 -9.84
C GLN A 524 2.77 40.41 -10.72
N THR A 525 2.21 41.25 -11.62
CA THR A 525 2.97 42.08 -12.55
C THR A 525 2.82 43.58 -12.29
N ASN A 526 1.99 43.98 -11.32
CA ASN A 526 1.57 45.38 -11.10
C ASN A 526 2.37 46.13 -10.01
N GLY A 527 3.39 45.51 -9.43
CA GLY A 527 4.23 46.08 -8.38
C GLY A 527 3.85 45.65 -6.97
N LEU A 528 4.81 45.75 -6.03
CA LEU A 528 4.71 45.18 -4.68
C LEU A 528 3.57 45.78 -3.83
N SER A 529 3.10 46.98 -4.11
CA SER A 529 2.02 47.63 -3.38
C SER A 529 0.61 47.24 -3.85
N SER A 530 0.52 46.44 -4.92
CA SER A 530 -0.77 46.00 -5.46
C SER A 530 -1.36 44.92 -4.55
N GLY A 531 -2.65 44.98 -4.24
CA GLY A 531 -3.40 43.96 -3.54
C GLY A 531 -3.79 42.75 -4.42
N GLN A 532 -3.44 42.77 -5.71
CA GLN A 532 -3.84 41.75 -6.68
C GLN A 532 -2.74 40.71 -6.87
N TRP A 533 -2.71 39.72 -6.01
CA TRP A 533 -1.86 38.56 -6.13
C TRP A 533 -2.68 37.40 -6.67
N PHE A 534 -2.13 36.67 -7.63
CA PHE A 534 -2.76 35.51 -8.25
C PHE A 534 -2.05 34.24 -7.77
N ASP A 535 -2.81 33.29 -7.28
CA ASP A 535 -2.31 31.99 -6.92
C ASP A 535 -1.83 31.23 -8.17
N LEU A 536 -0.66 30.60 -8.11
CA LEU A 536 -0.22 29.66 -9.14
C LEU A 536 -0.84 28.30 -8.84
N PRO A 537 -1.75 27.80 -9.69
CA PRO A 537 -2.39 26.51 -9.43
C PRO A 537 -1.37 25.37 -9.29
N GLY A 538 -1.57 24.49 -8.32
CA GLY A 538 -0.70 23.34 -8.07
C GLY A 538 0.62 23.66 -7.37
N SER A 539 0.87 24.92 -7.01
CA SER A 539 2.09 25.26 -6.26
C SER A 539 2.05 24.83 -4.80
N ASP A 540 0.87 24.57 -4.26
CA ASP A 540 0.64 24.09 -2.89
C ASP A 540 1.03 22.63 -2.67
N VAL A 541 1.25 21.88 -3.74
CA VAL A 541 1.53 20.43 -3.67
C VAL A 541 2.95 20.06 -4.10
N VAL A 542 3.77 21.06 -4.41
CA VAL A 542 5.18 20.91 -4.82
C VAL A 542 6.08 21.84 -4.01
N ASN A 543 7.39 21.65 -4.08
CA ASN A 543 8.37 22.57 -3.51
C ASN A 543 9.24 23.28 -4.58
N ALA A 544 8.84 23.19 -5.85
CA ALA A 544 9.43 23.94 -6.95
C ALA A 544 8.43 24.08 -8.10
N VAL A 545 8.45 25.25 -8.75
CA VAL A 545 7.63 25.55 -9.92
C VAL A 545 8.52 26.06 -11.03
N VAL A 546 8.32 25.55 -12.25
CA VAL A 546 9.02 26.03 -13.46
C VAL A 546 8.07 26.90 -14.25
N ILE A 547 8.44 28.15 -14.48
CA ILE A 547 7.59 29.19 -15.08
C ILE A 547 8.25 29.67 -16.38
N PRO A 548 7.57 29.61 -17.54
CA PRO A 548 8.08 30.24 -18.76
C PRO A 548 8.23 31.74 -18.57
N ILE A 549 9.37 32.29 -18.94
CA ILE A 549 9.62 33.74 -18.89
C ILE A 549 8.87 34.38 -20.06
N ASN A 550 7.91 35.27 -19.75
CA ASN A 550 7.23 36.09 -20.75
C ASN A 550 7.97 37.43 -20.91
N PRO A 551 8.67 37.68 -22.05
CA PRO A 551 9.43 38.91 -22.26
C PRO A 551 8.57 40.17 -22.36
N ALA A 552 7.24 40.04 -22.51
CA ALA A 552 6.32 41.18 -22.49
C ALA A 552 6.10 41.77 -21.08
N ASN A 553 6.43 40.97 -20.03
CA ASN A 553 6.32 41.47 -18.66
C ASN A 553 7.61 42.23 -18.29
N THR A 554 7.47 43.47 -17.89
CA THR A 554 8.62 44.29 -17.43
C THR A 554 9.12 43.86 -16.06
N SER A 555 8.24 43.36 -15.19
CA SER A 555 8.56 42.85 -13.87
C SER A 555 7.50 41.85 -13.45
N VAL A 556 7.91 40.76 -12.77
CA VAL A 556 7.01 39.83 -12.10
C VAL A 556 7.51 39.62 -10.68
N PHE A 557 6.62 39.70 -9.73
CA PHE A 557 6.90 39.54 -8.31
C PHE A 557 6.28 38.22 -7.85
N TYR A 558 6.98 37.50 -6.99
CA TYR A 558 6.54 36.22 -6.41
C TYR A 558 6.61 36.26 -4.90
N ARG A 559 5.64 35.64 -4.25
CA ARG A 559 5.67 35.40 -2.80
C ARG A 559 4.99 34.07 -2.49
N GLN A 560 5.25 33.55 -1.32
CA GLN A 560 4.46 32.45 -0.76
C GLN A 560 3.42 33.00 0.23
N ARG A 561 2.29 32.33 0.29
CA ARG A 561 1.34 32.46 1.40
C ARG A 561 0.98 31.07 1.94
N MET A 562 0.78 30.97 3.21
CA MET A 562 0.17 29.80 3.86
C MET A 562 -1.30 29.69 3.45
N GLN A 563 -1.82 28.48 3.28
CA GLN A 563 -3.23 28.23 3.00
C GLN A 563 -4.14 28.71 4.12
#